data_b8aeedafee8c5c63544ba66d064ee04c
#
_entry.id   b8aeedafee8c5c63544ba66d064ee04c
#
_cell.length_a   1.000
_cell.length_b   1.000
_cell.length_c   1.000
_cell.angle_alpha   90.00
_cell.angle_beta   90.00
_cell.angle_gamma   90.00
#
_symmetry.space_group_name_H-M   'P 1'
#
loop_
_entity.id
_entity.type
_entity.pdbx_description
1 polymer ?
#
loop_
_entity_poly.entity_id
_entity_poly.type
_entity_poly.pdbx_seq_one_letter_code
_entity_poly.pdbx_strand_id
1 'polypeptide(L)'
;ASVPADMLEQWFSIISEQLFEPSWREFYVEKEVVQREWAFRYVNNPQGAAWLDLYATAYTAHPYRNPVIGWKSDMERYSTADAKEFHRRFYNPTNAVCVLVGDLTLAQAKQLAETYFERYPAGRRSPEVVTGEPTQQGPRTSVRFLEGARTPVVRIGFHGAPMNTPDFFALDALSMVLSQGRSARLTRNIVDRGLAVEAWAGNPDSRYGGLFVLGGSPNEPDASRQPGLNDAQKRTAYREACEGLEELLLAEIGRLQTELVSAEELARIKKLNRRDLIDRLRSNESVAGTLATLEVQVGWRYLTEYLERMDAVTAENIRNAALTYLKPDKRTSV
;
A
#
# COMPACT_ATOMS: atom_id res chain seq x y z
N ALA A 1 -13.97 -14.03 6.68
CA ALA A 1 -14.93 -14.23 7.78
C ALA A 1 -14.53 -15.46 8.59
N SER A 2 -14.75 -15.44 9.89
CA SER A 2 -14.64 -16.61 10.78
C SER A 2 -16.04 -17.14 11.05
N VAL A 3 -16.23 -18.46 10.87
CA VAL A 3 -17.48 -19.14 11.13
C VAL A 3 -17.23 -20.42 11.96
N PRO A 4 -18.18 -20.89 12.79
CA PRO A 4 -18.10 -22.21 13.40
C PRO A 4 -17.98 -23.33 12.35
N ALA A 5 -17.27 -24.40 12.66
CA ALA A 5 -17.01 -25.48 11.70
C ALA A 5 -18.30 -26.15 11.19
N ASP A 6 -19.32 -26.25 12.04
CA ASP A 6 -20.65 -26.76 11.72
C ASP A 6 -21.50 -25.83 10.83
N MET A 7 -21.10 -24.56 10.69
CA MET A 7 -21.75 -23.58 9.83
C MET A 7 -21.04 -23.39 8.48
N LEU A 8 -20.00 -24.17 8.19
CA LEU A 8 -19.18 -24.01 6.99
C LEU A 8 -20.00 -24.15 5.70
N GLU A 9 -20.90 -25.10 5.63
CA GLU A 9 -21.77 -25.29 4.46
C GLU A 9 -22.71 -24.11 4.24
N GLN A 10 -23.27 -23.54 5.30
CA GLN A 10 -24.09 -22.33 5.22
C GLN A 10 -23.27 -21.14 4.73
N TRP A 11 -22.03 -21.02 5.18
CA TRP A 11 -21.12 -19.98 4.69
C TRP A 11 -20.88 -20.11 3.18
N PHE A 12 -20.61 -21.32 2.68
CA PHE A 12 -20.44 -21.57 1.24
C PHE A 12 -21.68 -21.18 0.44
N SER A 13 -22.87 -21.54 0.94
CA SER A 13 -24.15 -21.18 0.30
C SER A 13 -24.31 -19.66 0.20
N ILE A 14 -24.12 -18.94 1.29
CA ILE A 14 -24.30 -17.48 1.34
C ILE A 14 -23.25 -16.77 0.48
N ILE A 15 -21.99 -17.13 0.64
CA ILE A 15 -20.89 -16.43 -0.05
C ILE A 15 -20.93 -16.68 -1.55
N SER A 16 -21.28 -17.88 -1.99
CA SER A 16 -21.40 -18.16 -3.43
C SER A 16 -22.47 -17.30 -4.09
N GLU A 17 -23.62 -17.12 -3.46
CA GLU A 17 -24.68 -16.24 -3.97
C GLU A 17 -24.28 -14.77 -3.94
N GLN A 18 -23.69 -14.29 -2.83
CA GLN A 18 -23.21 -12.92 -2.73
C GLN A 18 -22.16 -12.58 -3.79
N LEU A 19 -21.25 -13.51 -4.09
CA LEU A 19 -20.17 -13.29 -5.05
C LEU A 19 -20.66 -13.38 -6.51
N PHE A 20 -21.52 -14.34 -6.83
CA PHE A 20 -21.81 -14.65 -8.24
C PHE A 20 -23.21 -14.24 -8.69
N GLU A 21 -24.17 -14.05 -7.76
CA GLU A 21 -25.54 -13.60 -8.04
C GLU A 21 -26.00 -12.46 -7.10
N PRO A 22 -25.24 -11.35 -6.98
CA PRO A 22 -25.59 -10.31 -6.04
C PRO A 22 -26.90 -9.60 -6.40
N SER A 23 -27.62 -9.16 -5.38
CA SER A 23 -28.78 -8.29 -5.57
C SER A 23 -28.33 -6.84 -5.87
N TRP A 24 -28.93 -6.24 -6.90
CA TRP A 24 -28.62 -4.87 -7.35
C TRP A 24 -29.66 -3.83 -6.90
N ARG A 25 -30.54 -4.21 -6.00
CA ARG A 25 -31.72 -3.41 -5.63
C ARG A 25 -31.37 -2.02 -5.12
N GLU A 26 -30.35 -1.92 -4.28
CA GLU A 26 -29.95 -0.69 -3.59
C GLU A 26 -28.72 -0.02 -4.21
N PHE A 27 -28.42 -0.33 -5.46
CA PHE A 27 -27.20 0.11 -6.14
C PHE A 27 -26.95 1.63 -6.03
N TYR A 28 -27.96 2.47 -6.23
CA TYR A 28 -27.74 3.92 -6.20
C TYR A 28 -27.54 4.46 -4.80
N VAL A 29 -28.12 3.82 -3.77
CA VAL A 29 -27.86 4.16 -2.37
C VAL A 29 -26.41 3.83 -2.03
N GLU A 30 -25.95 2.65 -2.40
CA GLU A 30 -24.55 2.23 -2.18
C GLU A 30 -23.57 3.08 -2.99
N LYS A 31 -23.92 3.50 -4.19
CA LYS A 31 -23.13 4.45 -4.97
C LYS A 31 -22.91 5.77 -4.23
N GLU A 32 -23.92 6.31 -3.57
CA GLU A 32 -23.78 7.50 -2.73
C GLU A 32 -22.87 7.25 -1.51
N VAL A 33 -22.94 6.06 -0.90
CA VAL A 33 -22.04 5.68 0.20
C VAL A 33 -20.59 5.71 -0.27
N VAL A 34 -20.28 5.12 -1.43
CA VAL A 34 -18.93 5.13 -2.02
C VAL A 34 -18.47 6.57 -2.33
N GLN A 35 -19.34 7.43 -2.81
CA GLN A 35 -19.00 8.86 -3.05
C GLN A 35 -18.69 9.61 -1.74
N ARG A 36 -19.42 9.33 -0.65
CA ARG A 36 -19.10 9.87 0.67
C ARG A 36 -17.79 9.34 1.22
N GLU A 37 -17.50 8.05 1.01
CA GLU A 37 -16.23 7.43 1.38
C GLU A 37 -15.07 8.10 0.63
N TRP A 38 -15.22 8.36 -0.68
CA TRP A 38 -14.23 9.09 -1.46
C TRP A 38 -13.96 10.48 -0.89
N ALA A 39 -15.02 11.23 -0.58
CA ALA A 39 -14.89 12.55 0.02
C ALA A 39 -14.19 12.49 1.40
N PHE A 40 -14.57 11.53 2.24
CA PHE A 40 -13.95 11.31 3.53
C PHE A 40 -12.46 10.99 3.41
N ARG A 41 -12.08 10.14 2.45
CA ARG A 41 -10.69 9.71 2.25
C ARG A 41 -9.81 10.79 1.64
N TYR A 42 -10.30 11.56 0.66
CA TYR A 42 -9.44 12.40 -0.19
C TYR A 42 -9.74 13.89 -0.14
N VAL A 43 -10.95 14.31 0.29
CA VAL A 43 -11.28 15.74 0.42
C VAL A 43 -11.01 16.22 1.84
N ASN A 44 -11.44 15.44 2.83
CA ASN A 44 -11.40 15.83 4.23
C ASN A 44 -10.18 15.26 4.99
N ASN A 45 -9.31 14.52 4.30
CA ASN A 45 -8.16 13.87 4.90
C ASN A 45 -6.87 14.25 4.16
N PRO A 46 -6.01 15.08 4.75
CA PRO A 46 -4.74 15.49 4.13
C PRO A 46 -3.82 14.31 3.78
N GLN A 47 -3.76 13.29 4.64
CA GLN A 47 -2.97 12.08 4.42
C GLN A 47 -3.46 11.31 3.19
N GLY A 48 -4.77 11.12 3.07
CA GLY A 48 -5.39 10.47 1.91
C GLY A 48 -5.20 11.27 0.62
N ALA A 49 -5.37 12.60 0.69
CA ALA A 49 -5.11 13.48 -0.45
C ALA A 49 -3.66 13.38 -0.95
N ALA A 50 -2.69 13.37 -0.02
CA ALA A 50 -1.27 13.22 -0.36
C ALA A 50 -0.96 11.86 -1.00
N TRP A 51 -1.60 10.77 -0.55
CA TRP A 51 -1.48 9.47 -1.21
C TRP A 51 -2.05 9.46 -2.63
N LEU A 52 -3.24 10.04 -2.82
CA LEU A 52 -3.86 10.16 -4.14
C LEU A 52 -2.94 10.92 -5.10
N ASP A 53 -2.45 12.09 -4.66
CA ASP A 53 -1.59 12.94 -5.48
C ASP A 53 -0.24 12.28 -5.77
N LEU A 54 0.34 11.56 -4.80
CA LEU A 54 1.60 10.83 -5.00
C LEU A 54 1.48 9.81 -6.13
N TYR A 55 0.48 8.91 -6.07
CA TYR A 55 0.32 7.88 -7.09
C TYR A 55 -0.07 8.47 -8.45
N ALA A 56 -0.97 9.46 -8.48
CA ALA A 56 -1.38 10.13 -9.71
C ALA A 56 -0.22 10.89 -10.39
N THR A 57 0.75 11.39 -9.62
CA THR A 57 1.92 12.12 -10.13
C THR A 57 3.07 11.18 -10.48
N ALA A 58 3.29 10.12 -9.67
CA ALA A 58 4.38 9.18 -9.87
C ALA A 58 4.18 8.30 -11.10
N TYR A 59 2.97 7.89 -11.40
CA TYR A 59 2.67 7.04 -12.55
C TYR A 59 2.05 7.82 -13.69
N THR A 60 2.59 7.64 -14.90
CA THR A 60 2.07 8.26 -16.13
C THR A 60 1.30 7.29 -17.01
N ALA A 61 1.69 6.03 -17.02
CA ALA A 61 1.11 4.99 -17.87
C ALA A 61 0.54 3.81 -17.09
N HIS A 62 1.25 3.33 -16.07
CA HIS A 62 0.83 2.15 -15.33
C HIS A 62 -0.48 2.40 -14.55
N PRO A 63 -1.42 1.44 -14.50
CA PRO A 63 -2.71 1.58 -13.83
C PRO A 63 -2.64 1.90 -12.32
N TYR A 64 -1.50 1.72 -11.66
CA TYR A 64 -1.31 2.14 -10.26
C TYR A 64 -1.53 3.63 -10.02
N ARG A 65 -1.55 4.45 -11.06
CA ARG A 65 -1.95 5.86 -10.98
C ARG A 65 -3.40 6.06 -10.51
N ASN A 66 -4.25 5.06 -10.70
CA ASN A 66 -5.66 5.15 -10.40
C ASN A 66 -5.92 4.77 -8.94
N PRO A 67 -6.69 5.56 -8.18
CA PRO A 67 -7.07 5.17 -6.83
C PRO A 67 -7.96 3.92 -6.84
N VAL A 68 -7.79 3.05 -5.86
CA VAL A 68 -8.58 1.80 -5.76
C VAL A 68 -10.08 2.06 -5.73
N ILE A 69 -10.52 3.13 -5.06
CA ILE A 69 -11.93 3.52 -5.01
C ILE A 69 -12.43 4.13 -6.33
N GLY A 70 -11.54 4.46 -7.27
CA GLY A 70 -11.86 5.12 -8.53
C GLY A 70 -11.80 6.65 -8.45
N TRP A 71 -11.89 7.30 -9.61
CA TRP A 71 -11.97 8.76 -9.71
C TRP A 71 -13.41 9.25 -9.48
N LYS A 72 -13.56 10.42 -8.87
CA LYS A 72 -14.88 11.01 -8.57
C LYS A 72 -15.76 11.11 -9.81
N SER A 73 -15.21 11.56 -10.94
CA SER A 73 -15.93 11.68 -12.22
C SER A 73 -16.50 10.36 -12.71
N ASP A 74 -15.81 9.25 -12.48
CA ASP A 74 -16.26 7.93 -12.90
C ASP A 74 -17.39 7.44 -11.98
N MET A 75 -17.21 7.63 -10.66
CA MET A 75 -18.26 7.30 -9.69
C MET A 75 -19.58 8.07 -9.91
N GLU A 76 -19.52 9.29 -10.41
CA GLU A 76 -20.71 10.09 -10.73
C GLU A 76 -21.47 9.52 -11.94
N ARG A 77 -20.80 8.83 -12.85
CA ARG A 77 -21.34 8.43 -14.15
C ARG A 77 -21.78 6.98 -14.23
N TYR A 78 -21.09 6.04 -13.58
CA TYR A 78 -21.42 4.64 -13.75
C TYR A 78 -22.85 4.30 -13.27
N SER A 79 -23.47 3.40 -13.99
CA SER A 79 -24.83 2.93 -13.79
C SER A 79 -24.85 1.48 -13.26
N THR A 80 -26.04 1.02 -12.88
CA THR A 80 -26.24 -0.41 -12.55
C THR A 80 -25.84 -1.33 -13.71
N ALA A 81 -26.03 -0.89 -14.97
CA ALA A 81 -25.65 -1.68 -16.15
C ALA A 81 -24.12 -1.85 -16.22
N ASP A 82 -23.36 -0.79 -15.98
CA ASP A 82 -21.89 -0.83 -15.98
C ASP A 82 -21.37 -1.73 -14.86
N ALA A 83 -21.97 -1.65 -13.68
CA ALA A 83 -21.60 -2.50 -12.54
C ALA A 83 -21.91 -3.99 -12.82
N LYS A 84 -23.06 -4.30 -13.40
CA LYS A 84 -23.41 -5.67 -13.81
C LYS A 84 -22.44 -6.21 -14.87
N GLU A 85 -22.05 -5.41 -15.85
CA GLU A 85 -21.07 -5.82 -16.86
C GLU A 85 -19.70 -6.08 -16.25
N PHE A 86 -19.24 -5.19 -15.36
CA PHE A 86 -17.99 -5.38 -14.61
C PHE A 86 -18.05 -6.67 -13.77
N HIS A 87 -19.14 -6.87 -13.03
CA HIS A 87 -19.35 -8.06 -12.23
C HIS A 87 -19.30 -9.33 -13.08
N ARG A 88 -20.09 -9.40 -14.17
CA ARG A 88 -20.13 -10.52 -15.10
C ARG A 88 -18.73 -10.86 -15.66
N ARG A 89 -17.90 -9.85 -15.89
CA ARG A 89 -16.56 -10.04 -16.44
C ARG A 89 -15.56 -10.57 -15.42
N PHE A 90 -15.61 -10.10 -14.20
CA PHE A 90 -14.56 -10.34 -13.21
C PHE A 90 -14.96 -11.26 -12.07
N TYR A 91 -16.24 -11.32 -11.71
CA TYR A 91 -16.75 -12.13 -10.60
C TYR A 91 -17.28 -13.47 -11.14
N ASN A 92 -16.38 -14.40 -11.33
CA ASN A 92 -16.68 -15.75 -11.79
C ASN A 92 -15.73 -16.78 -11.15
N PRO A 93 -16.11 -18.06 -11.06
CA PRO A 93 -15.29 -19.07 -10.37
C PRO A 93 -13.86 -19.21 -10.92
N THR A 94 -13.66 -19.01 -12.22
CA THR A 94 -12.32 -19.10 -12.85
C THR A 94 -11.37 -18.00 -12.36
N ASN A 95 -11.90 -16.87 -11.90
CA ASN A 95 -11.17 -15.70 -11.43
C ASN A 95 -11.23 -15.54 -9.90
N ALA A 96 -11.76 -16.52 -9.17
CA ALA A 96 -11.88 -16.51 -7.72
C ALA A 96 -10.85 -17.43 -7.07
N VAL A 97 -10.38 -17.03 -5.89
CA VAL A 97 -9.55 -17.84 -4.99
C VAL A 97 -10.27 -17.97 -3.67
N CYS A 98 -10.52 -19.20 -3.26
CA CYS A 98 -11.08 -19.52 -1.95
C CYS A 98 -10.01 -20.11 -1.05
N VAL A 99 -9.79 -19.50 0.11
CA VAL A 99 -8.83 -19.97 1.11
C VAL A 99 -9.58 -20.33 2.39
N LEU A 100 -9.42 -21.55 2.84
CA LEU A 100 -10.03 -22.09 4.03
C LEU A 100 -8.96 -22.51 5.03
N VAL A 101 -9.07 -22.03 6.26
CA VAL A 101 -8.15 -22.35 7.35
C VAL A 101 -8.95 -22.68 8.59
N GLY A 102 -8.79 -23.87 9.13
CA GLY A 102 -9.54 -24.29 10.32
C GLY A 102 -9.69 -25.80 10.44
N ASP A 103 -10.67 -26.23 11.22
CA ASP A 103 -10.99 -27.63 11.44
C ASP A 103 -11.86 -28.17 10.29
N LEU A 104 -11.20 -28.54 9.19
CA LEU A 104 -11.82 -29.13 8.02
C LEU A 104 -10.83 -30.01 7.26
N THR A 105 -11.35 -31.00 6.54
CA THR A 105 -10.55 -31.85 5.66
C THR A 105 -10.54 -31.31 4.23
N LEU A 106 -9.51 -31.67 3.46
CA LEU A 106 -9.44 -31.32 2.04
C LEU A 106 -10.63 -31.93 1.25
N ALA A 107 -11.11 -33.11 1.64
CA ALA A 107 -12.25 -33.74 0.99
C ALA A 107 -13.53 -32.92 1.20
N GLN A 108 -13.79 -32.46 2.42
CA GLN A 108 -14.93 -31.59 2.74
C GLN A 108 -14.83 -30.26 1.96
N ALA A 109 -13.64 -29.63 1.96
CA ALA A 109 -13.44 -28.39 1.21
C ALA A 109 -13.74 -28.53 -0.28
N LYS A 110 -13.26 -29.62 -0.90
CA LYS A 110 -13.52 -29.91 -2.33
C LYS A 110 -15.00 -30.15 -2.58
N GLN A 111 -15.66 -31.00 -1.80
CA GLN A 111 -17.08 -31.28 -1.93
C GLN A 111 -17.94 -30.02 -1.85
N LEU A 112 -17.65 -29.13 -0.88
CA LEU A 112 -18.37 -27.88 -0.71
C LEU A 112 -18.09 -26.91 -1.90
N ALA A 113 -16.84 -26.82 -2.37
CA ALA A 113 -16.51 -26.01 -3.52
C ALA A 113 -17.22 -26.49 -4.80
N GLU A 114 -17.22 -27.80 -5.05
CA GLU A 114 -17.97 -28.44 -6.18
C GLU A 114 -19.46 -28.13 -6.07
N THR A 115 -20.07 -28.31 -4.88
CA THR A 115 -21.50 -28.09 -4.69
C THR A 115 -21.92 -26.64 -4.88
N TYR A 116 -21.15 -25.67 -4.37
CA TYR A 116 -21.58 -24.29 -4.27
C TYR A 116 -20.95 -23.37 -5.30
N PHE A 117 -19.72 -23.64 -5.79
CA PHE A 117 -19.04 -22.76 -6.74
C PHE A 117 -19.11 -23.28 -8.19
N GLU A 118 -19.05 -24.59 -8.43
CA GLU A 118 -19.10 -25.13 -9.80
C GLU A 118 -20.48 -25.00 -10.47
N ARG A 119 -21.53 -24.73 -9.70
CA ARG A 119 -22.86 -24.45 -10.28
C ARG A 119 -22.91 -23.15 -11.10
N TYR A 120 -21.92 -22.24 -10.91
CA TYR A 120 -21.85 -21.00 -11.67
C TYR A 120 -21.01 -21.17 -12.93
N PRO A 121 -21.36 -20.46 -14.03
CA PRO A 121 -20.63 -20.56 -15.28
C PRO A 121 -19.16 -20.18 -15.12
N ALA A 122 -18.28 -20.98 -15.68
CA ALA A 122 -16.88 -20.62 -15.80
C ALA A 122 -16.76 -19.36 -16.68
N GLY A 123 -16.02 -18.38 -16.17
CA GLY A 123 -15.74 -17.14 -16.88
C GLY A 123 -14.32 -17.09 -17.42
N ARG A 124 -13.88 -15.91 -17.79
CA ARG A 124 -12.49 -15.65 -18.20
C ARG A 124 -11.68 -15.18 -16.99
N ARG A 125 -10.41 -15.54 -16.94
CA ARG A 125 -9.46 -14.93 -16.00
C ARG A 125 -9.31 -13.43 -16.33
N SER A 126 -9.06 -12.63 -15.30
CA SER A 126 -8.69 -11.24 -15.49
C SER A 126 -7.45 -11.14 -16.38
N PRO A 127 -7.44 -10.24 -17.35
CA PRO A 127 -6.24 -10.01 -18.15
C PRO A 127 -5.14 -9.46 -17.27
N GLU A 128 -3.90 -9.85 -17.57
CA GLU A 128 -2.75 -9.23 -16.92
C GLU A 128 -2.58 -7.78 -17.37
N VAL A 129 -2.03 -6.96 -16.47
CA VAL A 129 -1.62 -5.60 -16.82
C VAL A 129 -0.38 -5.69 -17.69
N VAL A 130 -0.48 -5.18 -18.92
CA VAL A 130 0.63 -5.20 -19.89
C VAL A 130 1.30 -3.83 -20.05
N THR A 131 0.66 -2.76 -19.57
CA THR A 131 1.21 -1.40 -19.65
C THR A 131 2.26 -1.20 -18.55
N GLY A 132 3.52 -1.16 -18.94
CA GLY A 132 4.62 -0.81 -18.02
C GLY A 132 4.71 0.70 -17.78
N GLU A 133 5.20 1.09 -16.63
CA GLU A 133 5.55 2.49 -16.39
C GLU A 133 6.88 2.82 -17.06
N PRO A 134 6.96 3.89 -17.89
CA PRO A 134 8.23 4.32 -18.46
C PRO A 134 9.16 4.86 -17.37
N THR A 135 10.46 4.67 -17.57
CA THR A 135 11.47 5.18 -16.64
C THR A 135 11.34 6.67 -16.45
N GLN A 136 11.17 7.11 -15.23
CA GLN A 136 11.08 8.54 -14.87
C GLN A 136 12.39 9.26 -15.24
N GLN A 137 12.30 10.38 -15.96
CA GLN A 137 13.47 11.08 -16.47
C GLN A 137 13.92 12.26 -15.59
N GLY A 138 13.07 12.73 -14.69
CA GLY A 138 13.39 13.84 -13.78
C GLY A 138 12.45 13.85 -12.58
N PRO A 139 12.72 14.69 -11.57
CA PRO A 139 11.87 14.79 -10.40
C PRO A 139 10.50 15.34 -10.79
N ARG A 140 9.47 14.85 -10.07
CA ARG A 140 8.09 15.34 -10.20
C ARG A 140 7.65 15.91 -8.87
N THR A 141 6.88 17.00 -8.90
CA THR A 141 6.38 17.63 -7.68
C THR A 141 4.91 18.03 -7.86
N SER A 142 4.12 17.78 -6.85
CA SER A 142 2.75 18.29 -6.74
C SER A 142 2.57 18.95 -5.37
N VAL A 143 1.92 20.11 -5.34
CA VAL A 143 1.64 20.82 -4.08
C VAL A 143 0.15 21.13 -4.02
N ARG A 144 -0.49 20.70 -2.94
CA ARG A 144 -1.90 20.97 -2.68
C ARG A 144 -2.08 21.70 -1.36
N PHE A 145 -2.88 22.76 -1.38
CA PHE A 145 -3.35 23.43 -0.16
C PHE A 145 -4.78 23.00 0.11
N LEU A 146 -4.99 22.35 1.26
CA LEU A 146 -6.31 21.95 1.71
C LEU A 146 -6.80 22.96 2.74
N GLU A 147 -7.95 23.57 2.49
CA GLU A 147 -8.58 24.50 3.43
C GLU A 147 -8.91 23.76 4.75
N GLY A 148 -8.56 24.38 5.87
CA GLY A 148 -8.79 23.79 7.20
C GLY A 148 -7.80 22.70 7.63
N ALA A 149 -6.86 22.29 6.76
CA ALA A 149 -5.80 21.37 7.16
C ALA A 149 -4.83 22.07 8.12
N ARG A 150 -4.59 21.45 9.29
CA ARG A 150 -3.69 21.99 10.32
C ARG A 150 -2.32 21.36 10.30
N THR A 151 -2.19 20.18 9.76
CA THR A 151 -0.94 19.42 9.76
C THR A 151 -0.47 19.26 8.32
N PRO A 152 0.69 19.81 7.98
CA PRO A 152 1.30 19.61 6.68
C PRO A 152 1.77 18.15 6.53
N VAL A 153 1.76 17.67 5.29
CA VAL A 153 2.11 16.28 4.96
C VAL A 153 3.10 16.28 3.81
N VAL A 154 4.18 15.53 3.96
CA VAL A 154 5.17 15.28 2.91
C VAL A 154 5.13 13.80 2.52
N ARG A 155 5.16 13.53 1.23
CA ARG A 155 5.35 12.18 0.66
C ARG A 155 6.37 12.24 -0.46
N ILE A 156 7.34 11.34 -0.42
CA ILE A 156 8.36 11.19 -1.46
C ILE A 156 8.29 9.75 -1.95
N GLY A 157 7.97 9.55 -3.22
CA GLY A 157 7.89 8.23 -3.84
C GLY A 157 9.02 8.00 -4.84
N PHE A 158 9.55 6.79 -4.85
CA PHE A 158 10.50 6.29 -5.83
C PHE A 158 9.94 5.00 -6.43
N HIS A 159 10.03 4.82 -7.74
CA HIS A 159 9.66 3.55 -8.36
C HIS A 159 10.55 2.43 -7.82
N GLY A 160 9.94 1.44 -7.18
CA GLY A 160 10.60 0.30 -6.55
C GLY A 160 10.55 -0.97 -7.38
N ALA A 161 11.09 -2.04 -6.82
CA ALA A 161 11.10 -3.37 -7.42
C ALA A 161 9.74 -4.07 -7.27
N PRO A 162 9.36 -4.94 -8.23
CA PRO A 162 8.21 -5.82 -8.06
C PRO A 162 8.40 -6.77 -6.88
N MET A 163 7.31 -7.09 -6.20
CA MET A 163 7.27 -8.17 -5.20
C MET A 163 7.85 -9.47 -5.78
N ASN A 164 8.41 -10.32 -4.94
CA ASN A 164 9.06 -11.58 -5.34
C ASN A 164 10.39 -11.44 -6.11
N THR A 165 11.03 -10.27 -6.09
CA THR A 165 12.38 -10.06 -6.60
C THR A 165 13.38 -9.88 -5.45
N PRO A 166 14.68 -10.18 -5.62
CA PRO A 166 15.69 -9.94 -4.58
C PRO A 166 15.76 -8.47 -4.14
N ASP A 167 15.60 -7.55 -5.08
CA ASP A 167 15.64 -6.11 -4.80
C ASP A 167 14.46 -5.65 -3.96
N PHE A 168 13.28 -6.29 -4.08
CA PHE A 168 12.14 -6.01 -3.22
C PHE A 168 12.47 -6.25 -1.75
N PHE A 169 13.12 -7.41 -1.43
CA PHE A 169 13.52 -7.74 -0.06
C PHE A 169 14.57 -6.76 0.48
N ALA A 170 15.48 -6.31 -0.38
CA ALA A 170 16.46 -5.30 -0.01
C ALA A 170 15.82 -3.93 0.29
N LEU A 171 14.83 -3.51 -0.50
CA LEU A 171 14.04 -2.30 -0.26
C LEU A 171 13.17 -2.43 1.00
N ASP A 172 12.59 -3.60 1.23
CA ASP A 172 11.80 -3.86 2.43
C ASP A 172 12.67 -3.77 3.68
N ALA A 173 13.83 -4.44 3.67
CA ALA A 173 14.82 -4.32 4.74
C ALA A 173 15.29 -2.87 4.96
N LEU A 174 15.48 -2.09 3.89
CA LEU A 174 15.82 -0.67 3.94
C LEU A 174 14.72 0.14 4.63
N SER A 175 13.47 -0.10 4.27
CA SER A 175 12.32 0.58 4.92
C SER A 175 12.25 0.30 6.41
N MET A 176 12.56 -0.94 6.81
CA MET A 176 12.61 -1.36 8.22
C MET A 176 13.77 -0.69 8.99
N VAL A 177 14.95 -0.54 8.39
CA VAL A 177 16.07 0.21 8.98
C VAL A 177 15.68 1.65 9.25
N LEU A 178 15.01 2.28 8.28
CA LEU A 178 14.60 3.68 8.38
C LEU A 178 13.50 3.90 9.41
N SER A 179 12.51 3.01 9.51
CA SER A 179 11.22 3.36 10.11
C SER A 179 10.73 2.38 11.18
N GLN A 180 11.26 1.15 11.28
CA GLN A 180 10.67 0.15 12.18
C GLN A 180 11.27 0.13 13.57
N GLY A 181 10.43 0.46 14.57
CA GLY A 181 10.75 0.48 15.98
C GLY A 181 11.44 1.75 16.44
N ARG A 182 11.58 1.92 17.78
CA ARG A 182 12.11 3.13 18.40
C ARG A 182 13.55 3.49 18.02
N SER A 183 14.37 2.52 17.67
CA SER A 183 15.76 2.73 17.26
C SER A 183 15.94 2.89 15.75
N ALA A 184 14.85 3.03 15.01
CA ALA A 184 14.89 3.30 13.57
C ALA A 184 15.56 4.65 13.27
N ARG A 185 16.22 4.76 12.12
CA ARG A 185 17.03 5.95 11.79
C ARG A 185 16.19 7.23 11.72
N LEU A 186 15.02 7.20 11.09
CA LEU A 186 14.15 8.38 11.00
C LEU A 186 13.61 8.80 12.38
N THR A 187 13.23 7.85 13.22
CA THR A 187 12.81 8.15 14.59
C THR A 187 13.93 8.84 15.34
N ARG A 188 15.12 8.24 15.37
CA ARG A 188 16.25 8.70 16.17
C ARG A 188 16.86 10.02 15.67
N ASN A 189 16.94 10.19 14.34
CA ASN A 189 17.66 11.30 13.72
C ASN A 189 16.76 12.51 13.42
N ILE A 190 15.45 12.31 13.33
CA ILE A 190 14.49 13.35 12.96
C ILE A 190 13.48 13.58 14.10
N VAL A 191 12.70 12.57 14.47
CA VAL A 191 11.59 12.73 15.41
C VAL A 191 12.08 12.99 16.84
N ASP A 192 12.99 12.15 17.37
CA ASP A 192 13.54 12.30 18.72
C ASP A 192 14.36 13.59 18.90
N ARG A 193 14.83 14.18 17.79
CA ARG A 193 15.51 15.49 17.78
C ARG A 193 14.54 16.66 17.67
N GLY A 194 13.25 16.41 17.57
CA GLY A 194 12.25 17.45 17.44
C GLY A 194 12.24 18.17 16.10
N LEU A 195 12.86 17.59 15.06
CA LEU A 195 12.94 18.21 13.72
C LEU A 195 11.65 18.03 12.91
N ALA A 196 10.85 17.00 13.23
CA ALA A 196 9.52 16.78 12.67
C ALA A 196 8.63 16.07 13.70
N VAL A 197 7.31 16.17 13.53
CA VAL A 197 6.31 15.45 14.33
C VAL A 197 6.34 13.96 13.98
N GLU A 198 6.50 13.64 12.70
CA GLU A 198 6.48 12.28 12.16
C GLU A 198 7.46 12.15 10.99
N ALA A 199 8.16 11.03 10.92
CA ALA A 199 8.97 10.63 9.78
C ALA A 199 8.97 9.10 9.66
N TRP A 200 8.71 8.56 8.46
CA TRP A 200 8.64 7.14 8.21
C TRP A 200 9.04 6.78 6.78
N ALA A 201 9.27 5.49 6.55
CA ALA A 201 9.51 4.90 5.25
C ALA A 201 8.71 3.60 5.11
N GLY A 202 8.36 3.24 3.89
CA GLY A 202 7.65 2.01 3.59
C GLY A 202 7.90 1.51 2.17
N ASN A 203 7.84 0.19 2.01
CA ASN A 203 7.91 -0.50 0.74
C ASN A 203 6.65 -1.37 0.58
N PRO A 204 5.50 -0.80 0.16
CA PRO A 204 4.25 -1.54 0.05
C PRO A 204 4.34 -2.72 -0.90
N ASP A 205 3.75 -3.85 -0.51
CA ASP A 205 3.61 -5.04 -1.34
C ASP A 205 2.90 -4.69 -2.65
N SER A 206 3.57 -4.95 -3.77
CA SER A 206 3.05 -4.63 -5.10
C SER A 206 3.46 -5.70 -6.10
N ARG A 207 2.48 -6.28 -6.81
CA ARG A 207 2.72 -7.31 -7.82
C ARG A 207 3.66 -6.83 -8.92
N TYR A 208 3.49 -5.60 -9.35
CA TYR A 208 4.37 -4.88 -10.29
C TYR A 208 5.27 -3.91 -9.52
N GLY A 209 6.16 -3.20 -10.20
CA GLY A 209 6.98 -2.18 -9.54
C GLY A 209 6.11 -1.13 -8.81
N GLY A 210 6.11 -1.18 -7.48
CA GLY A 210 5.41 -0.25 -6.61
C GLY A 210 6.20 1.03 -6.36
N LEU A 211 5.80 1.77 -5.34
CA LEU A 211 6.57 2.91 -4.84
C LEU A 211 7.23 2.56 -3.51
N PHE A 212 8.53 2.78 -3.40
CA PHE A 212 9.17 2.98 -2.11
C PHE A 212 8.83 4.40 -1.65
N VAL A 213 8.27 4.56 -0.46
CA VAL A 213 7.76 5.85 0.00
C VAL A 213 8.44 6.27 1.29
N LEU A 214 8.88 7.52 1.33
CA LEU A 214 9.19 8.25 2.55
C LEU A 214 8.03 9.21 2.84
N GLY A 215 7.75 9.43 4.10
CA GLY A 215 6.71 10.37 4.48
C GLY A 215 6.92 10.95 5.86
N GLY A 216 6.20 12.01 6.13
CA GLY A 216 6.21 12.63 7.44
C GLY A 216 5.36 13.89 7.50
N SER A 217 5.40 14.49 8.68
CA SER A 217 4.75 15.76 8.98
C SER A 217 5.77 16.67 9.66
N PRO A 218 6.14 17.80 9.06
CA PRO A 218 7.03 18.75 9.72
C PRO A 218 6.35 19.36 10.94
N ASN A 219 7.15 19.98 11.81
CA ASN A 219 6.61 20.81 12.88
C ASN A 219 5.82 21.97 12.28
N GLU A 220 4.81 22.43 13.02
CA GLU A 220 4.10 23.65 12.66
C GLU A 220 5.08 24.84 12.67
N PRO A 221 5.22 25.58 11.55
CA PRO A 221 6.16 26.70 11.50
C PRO A 221 5.78 27.80 12.51
N ASP A 222 6.73 28.33 13.27
CA ASP A 222 6.47 29.43 14.21
C ASP A 222 5.88 30.67 13.51
N ALA A 223 6.27 30.90 12.28
CA ALA A 223 5.71 31.94 11.43
C ALA A 223 4.20 31.81 11.24
N SER A 224 3.65 30.57 11.16
CA SER A 224 2.21 30.36 10.98
C SER A 224 1.34 30.87 12.15
N ARG A 225 1.94 31.00 13.32
CA ARG A 225 1.31 31.44 14.58
C ARG A 225 1.43 32.94 14.81
N GLN A 226 2.20 33.67 13.99
CA GLN A 226 2.39 35.11 14.16
C GLN A 226 1.12 35.86 13.78
N PRO A 227 0.63 36.78 14.64
CA PRO A 227 -0.50 37.61 14.31
C PRO A 227 -0.16 38.56 13.16
N GLY A 228 -1.11 38.72 12.23
CA GLY A 228 -0.97 39.64 11.09
C GLY A 228 -0.44 39.05 9.80
N LEU A 229 -0.02 37.77 9.76
CA LEU A 229 0.34 37.13 8.50
C LEU A 229 -0.90 36.85 7.64
N ASN A 230 -0.79 37.19 6.36
CA ASN A 230 -1.81 36.81 5.37
C ASN A 230 -1.65 35.33 4.96
N ASP A 231 -2.65 34.80 4.25
CA ASP A 231 -2.67 33.39 3.85
C ASP A 231 -1.52 33.01 2.94
N ALA A 232 -1.05 33.91 2.08
CA ALA A 232 0.09 33.65 1.21
C ALA A 232 1.39 33.46 2.02
N GLN A 233 1.61 34.28 3.03
CA GLN A 233 2.77 34.19 3.92
C GLN A 233 2.72 32.90 4.75
N LYS A 234 1.56 32.51 5.27
CA LYS A 234 1.40 31.23 5.96
C LYS A 234 1.67 30.04 5.04
N ARG A 235 1.14 30.07 3.82
CA ARG A 235 1.43 29.02 2.81
C ARG A 235 2.91 28.90 2.49
N THR A 236 3.63 30.01 2.40
CA THR A 236 5.09 30.01 2.21
C THR A 236 5.79 29.34 3.37
N ALA A 237 5.46 29.69 4.61
CA ALA A 237 6.07 29.10 5.81
C ALA A 237 5.82 27.58 5.89
N TYR A 238 4.61 27.12 5.57
CA TYR A 238 4.31 25.69 5.52
C TYR A 238 5.06 24.96 4.40
N ARG A 239 5.22 25.59 3.24
CA ARG A 239 6.03 25.03 2.14
C ARG A 239 7.48 24.86 2.55
N GLU A 240 8.10 25.89 3.12
CA GLU A 240 9.48 25.86 3.61
C GLU A 240 9.69 24.76 4.67
N ALA A 241 8.72 24.57 5.58
CA ALA A 241 8.77 23.48 6.54
C ALA A 241 8.68 22.09 5.88
N CYS A 242 7.86 21.93 4.84
CA CYS A 242 7.78 20.69 4.06
C CYS A 242 9.08 20.42 3.30
N GLU A 243 9.64 21.43 2.64
CA GLU A 243 10.92 21.33 1.93
C GLU A 243 12.06 20.96 2.89
N GLY A 244 12.11 21.56 4.08
CA GLY A 244 13.08 21.19 5.12
C GLY A 244 12.96 19.75 5.58
N LEU A 245 11.74 19.23 5.75
CA LEU A 245 11.53 17.80 6.06
C LEU A 245 11.94 16.89 4.89
N GLU A 246 11.62 17.27 3.64
CA GLU A 246 12.06 16.52 2.47
C GLU A 246 13.59 16.41 2.42
N GLU A 247 14.33 17.49 2.68
CA GLU A 247 15.79 17.49 2.73
C GLU A 247 16.32 16.54 3.82
N LEU A 248 15.72 16.53 5.01
CA LEU A 248 16.09 15.62 6.09
C LEU A 248 15.88 14.15 5.71
N LEU A 249 14.73 13.83 5.09
CA LEU A 249 14.42 12.48 4.63
C LEU A 249 15.39 12.01 3.54
N LEU A 250 15.70 12.87 2.57
CA LEU A 250 16.65 12.56 1.51
C LEU A 250 18.08 12.44 2.03
N ALA A 251 18.46 13.19 3.06
CA ALA A 251 19.77 13.05 3.71
C ALA A 251 19.96 11.68 4.35
N GLU A 252 18.91 11.09 4.97
CA GLU A 252 18.98 9.73 5.49
C GLU A 252 19.13 8.67 4.37
N ILE A 253 18.50 8.88 3.21
CA ILE A 253 18.74 8.05 2.04
C ILE A 253 20.19 8.17 1.57
N GLY A 254 20.73 9.40 1.47
CA GLY A 254 22.12 9.64 1.11
C GLY A 254 23.13 8.92 2.02
N ARG A 255 22.85 8.86 3.32
CA ARG A 255 23.68 8.06 4.25
C ARG A 255 23.63 6.56 3.93
N LEU A 256 22.46 6.02 3.62
CA LEU A 256 22.32 4.60 3.25
C LEU A 256 22.96 4.25 1.90
N GLN A 257 23.18 5.23 1.04
CA GLN A 257 23.90 5.05 -0.22
C GLN A 257 25.42 5.04 -0.03
N THR A 258 25.94 5.71 0.99
CA THR A 258 27.37 5.86 1.27
C THR A 258 27.89 4.94 2.35
N GLU A 259 27.06 4.60 3.32
CA GLU A 259 27.41 3.80 4.50
C GLU A 259 26.62 2.49 4.52
N LEU A 260 27.28 1.40 4.89
CA LEU A 260 26.60 0.12 5.14
C LEU A 260 25.79 0.22 6.45
N VAL A 261 24.63 -0.45 6.47
CA VAL A 261 23.93 -0.70 7.72
C VAL A 261 24.78 -1.56 8.65
N SER A 262 24.75 -1.27 9.95
CA SER A 262 25.54 -2.06 10.91
C SER A 262 25.01 -3.48 11.05
N ALA A 263 25.87 -4.40 11.48
CA ALA A 263 25.45 -5.78 11.76
C ALA A 263 24.34 -5.84 12.82
N GLU A 264 24.34 -4.91 13.79
CA GLU A 264 23.31 -4.80 14.81
C GLU A 264 21.98 -4.34 14.23
N GLU A 265 21.97 -3.30 13.36
CA GLU A 265 20.76 -2.86 12.65
C GLU A 265 20.18 -4.01 11.80
N LEU A 266 21.02 -4.70 11.06
CA LEU A 266 20.59 -5.82 10.21
C LEU A 266 20.01 -6.97 11.03
N ALA A 267 20.67 -7.38 12.12
CA ALA A 267 20.15 -8.41 13.02
C ALA A 267 18.81 -8.00 13.66
N ARG A 268 18.69 -6.73 14.04
CA ARG A 268 17.45 -6.19 14.61
C ARG A 268 16.28 -6.27 13.66
N ILE A 269 16.44 -5.82 12.41
CA ILE A 269 15.33 -5.84 11.44
C ILE A 269 14.92 -7.28 11.08
N LYS A 270 15.87 -8.21 10.94
CA LYS A 270 15.57 -9.63 10.70
C LYS A 270 14.75 -10.23 11.85
N LYS A 271 15.09 -9.89 13.10
CA LYS A 271 14.34 -10.33 14.29
C LYS A 271 12.93 -9.73 14.31
N LEU A 272 12.78 -8.43 14.01
CA LEU A 272 11.47 -7.77 13.93
C LEU A 272 10.60 -8.38 12.85
N ASN A 273 11.15 -8.58 11.65
CA ASN A 273 10.43 -9.18 10.54
C ASN A 273 9.91 -10.58 10.86
N ARG A 274 10.75 -11.42 11.49
CA ARG A 274 10.33 -12.75 11.94
C ARG A 274 9.19 -12.71 12.96
N ARG A 275 9.26 -11.78 13.92
CA ARG A 275 8.17 -11.56 14.88
C ARG A 275 6.88 -11.14 14.17
N ASP A 276 6.97 -10.17 13.26
CA ASP A 276 5.80 -9.64 12.56
C ASP A 276 5.15 -10.70 11.67
N LEU A 277 5.94 -11.58 11.06
CA LEU A 277 5.38 -12.73 10.33
C LEU A 277 4.66 -13.70 11.27
N ILE A 278 5.25 -14.04 12.42
CA ILE A 278 4.60 -14.91 13.43
C ILE A 278 3.28 -14.26 13.89
N ASP A 279 3.28 -12.96 14.14
CA ASP A 279 2.08 -12.23 14.55
C ASP A 279 0.97 -12.26 13.47
N ARG A 280 1.33 -12.17 12.18
CA ARG A 280 0.39 -12.33 11.06
C ARG A 280 -0.19 -13.74 10.95
N LEU A 281 0.46 -14.75 11.49
CA LEU A 281 0.02 -16.14 11.39
C LEU A 281 -0.66 -16.67 12.68
N ARG A 282 -1.04 -15.80 13.61
CA ARG A 282 -1.60 -16.20 14.92
C ARG A 282 -3.05 -16.66 14.89
N SER A 283 -3.83 -16.26 13.88
CA SER A 283 -5.24 -16.65 13.80
C SER A 283 -5.55 -17.25 12.43
N ASN A 284 -6.56 -18.12 12.38
CA ASN A 284 -7.04 -18.70 11.12
C ASN A 284 -7.42 -17.62 10.09
N GLU A 285 -8.07 -16.56 10.55
CA GLU A 285 -8.47 -15.43 9.71
C GLU A 285 -7.26 -14.71 9.11
N SER A 286 -6.24 -14.43 9.92
CA SER A 286 -5.00 -13.77 9.44
C SER A 286 -4.23 -14.65 8.47
N VAL A 287 -4.15 -15.96 8.74
CA VAL A 287 -3.52 -16.93 7.82
C VAL A 287 -4.29 -16.98 6.50
N ALA A 288 -5.62 -17.12 6.55
CA ALA A 288 -6.46 -17.17 5.36
C ALA A 288 -6.33 -15.87 4.52
N GLY A 289 -6.39 -14.69 5.16
CA GLY A 289 -6.22 -13.41 4.49
C GLY A 289 -4.84 -13.26 3.86
N THR A 290 -3.77 -13.65 4.58
CA THR A 290 -2.41 -13.61 4.05
C THR A 290 -2.25 -14.52 2.83
N LEU A 291 -2.70 -15.76 2.90
CA LEU A 291 -2.61 -16.71 1.80
C LEU A 291 -3.43 -16.25 0.58
N ALA A 292 -4.66 -15.73 0.79
CA ALA A 292 -5.50 -15.23 -0.28
C ALA A 292 -4.85 -14.02 -1.00
N THR A 293 -4.31 -13.06 -0.24
CA THR A 293 -3.61 -11.91 -0.80
C THR A 293 -2.38 -12.32 -1.60
N LEU A 294 -1.56 -13.20 -1.05
CA LEU A 294 -0.35 -13.68 -1.71
C LEU A 294 -0.67 -14.48 -2.97
N GLU A 295 -1.70 -15.36 -2.94
CA GLU A 295 -2.09 -16.12 -4.12
C GLU A 295 -2.45 -15.23 -5.30
N VAL A 296 -3.18 -14.14 -5.06
CA VAL A 296 -3.56 -13.19 -6.11
C VAL A 296 -2.37 -12.36 -6.61
N GLN A 297 -1.41 -12.06 -5.75
CA GLN A 297 -0.26 -11.21 -6.12
C GLN A 297 0.89 -12.00 -6.77
N VAL A 298 1.42 -13.00 -6.09
CA VAL A 298 2.69 -13.68 -6.45
C VAL A 298 2.65 -15.20 -6.24
N GLY A 299 1.52 -15.74 -5.77
CA GLY A 299 1.36 -17.13 -5.39
C GLY A 299 1.63 -17.38 -3.89
N TRP A 300 0.82 -18.22 -3.26
CA TRP A 300 0.86 -18.48 -1.80
C TRP A 300 2.21 -19.06 -1.32
N ARG A 301 2.95 -19.74 -2.19
CA ARG A 301 4.26 -20.30 -1.85
C ARG A 301 5.30 -19.25 -1.47
N TYR A 302 5.10 -18.01 -1.89
CA TYR A 302 5.92 -16.87 -1.45
C TYR A 302 6.05 -16.82 0.08
N LEU A 303 4.97 -17.15 0.83
CA LEU A 303 4.99 -17.16 2.29
C LEU A 303 6.01 -18.16 2.85
N THR A 304 6.18 -19.31 2.20
CA THR A 304 7.11 -20.37 2.66
C THR A 304 8.59 -20.01 2.44
N GLU A 305 8.87 -19.15 1.47
CA GLU A 305 10.22 -18.71 1.11
C GLU A 305 10.59 -17.35 1.71
N TYR A 306 9.60 -16.62 2.21
CA TYR A 306 9.75 -15.23 2.62
C TYR A 306 10.85 -15.02 3.67
N LEU A 307 10.87 -15.81 4.74
CA LEU A 307 11.88 -15.68 5.80
C LEU A 307 13.29 -15.98 5.31
N GLU A 308 13.46 -17.02 4.51
CA GLU A 308 14.75 -17.38 3.95
C GLU A 308 15.30 -16.25 3.07
N ARG A 309 14.45 -15.69 2.20
CA ARG A 309 14.83 -14.57 1.33
C ARG A 309 15.17 -13.32 2.11
N MET A 310 14.40 -12.99 3.15
CA MET A 310 14.68 -11.86 4.02
C MET A 310 15.97 -12.07 4.84
N ASP A 311 16.20 -13.29 5.35
CA ASP A 311 17.41 -13.64 6.10
C ASP A 311 18.68 -13.61 5.20
N ALA A 312 18.53 -13.81 3.90
CA ALA A 312 19.61 -13.71 2.93
C ALA A 312 20.02 -12.27 2.59
N VAL A 313 19.21 -11.26 2.94
CA VAL A 313 19.53 -9.85 2.68
C VAL A 313 20.79 -9.45 3.46
N THR A 314 21.73 -8.80 2.77
CA THR A 314 22.99 -8.28 3.32
C THR A 314 22.97 -6.74 3.40
N ALA A 315 23.93 -6.17 4.12
CA ALA A 315 24.12 -4.73 4.18
C ALA A 315 24.44 -4.12 2.80
N GLU A 316 25.19 -4.86 1.98
CA GLU A 316 25.50 -4.48 0.59
C GLU A 316 24.24 -4.49 -0.28
N ASN A 317 23.34 -5.46 -0.12
CA ASN A 317 22.07 -5.48 -0.86
C ASN A 317 21.23 -4.24 -0.54
N ILE A 318 21.13 -3.84 0.73
CA ILE A 318 20.41 -2.64 1.16
C ILE A 318 21.03 -1.38 0.52
N ARG A 319 22.35 -1.22 0.59
CA ARG A 319 23.04 -0.09 -0.04
C ARG A 319 22.85 -0.07 -1.56
N ASN A 320 22.98 -1.21 -2.22
CA ASN A 320 22.82 -1.31 -3.67
C ASN A 320 21.38 -1.00 -4.10
N ALA A 321 20.38 -1.43 -3.33
CA ALA A 321 18.99 -1.06 -3.56
C ALA A 321 18.77 0.47 -3.41
N ALA A 322 19.36 1.09 -2.37
CA ALA A 322 19.31 2.55 -2.22
C ALA A 322 19.93 3.29 -3.41
N LEU A 323 21.09 2.83 -3.90
CA LEU A 323 21.77 3.41 -5.07
C LEU A 323 21.00 3.22 -6.37
N THR A 324 20.31 2.10 -6.51
CA THR A 324 19.59 1.75 -7.75
C THR A 324 18.26 2.47 -7.86
N TYR A 325 17.49 2.44 -6.78
CA TYR A 325 16.08 2.86 -6.80
C TYR A 325 15.84 4.25 -6.21
N LEU A 326 16.59 4.68 -5.18
CA LEU A 326 16.30 5.91 -4.44
C LEU A 326 17.15 7.10 -4.92
N LYS A 327 17.12 7.35 -6.23
CA LYS A 327 17.85 8.45 -6.85
C LYS A 327 17.08 9.76 -6.70
N PRO A 328 17.66 10.81 -6.11
CA PRO A 328 16.95 12.07 -5.87
C PRO A 328 16.36 12.71 -7.15
N ASP A 329 17.01 12.51 -8.30
CA ASP A 329 16.54 12.99 -9.61
C ASP A 329 15.37 12.16 -10.18
N LYS A 330 15.01 11.04 -9.57
CA LYS A 330 13.90 10.14 -9.94
C LYS A 330 12.76 10.13 -8.92
N ARG A 331 12.77 11.08 -7.98
CA ARG A 331 11.73 11.16 -6.96
C ARG A 331 10.45 11.82 -7.48
N THR A 332 9.37 11.48 -6.82
CA THR A 332 8.10 12.22 -6.90
C THR A 332 7.76 12.73 -5.51
N SER A 333 7.61 14.04 -5.34
CA SER A 333 7.33 14.71 -4.07
C SER A 333 5.94 15.34 -4.07
N VAL A 334 5.22 15.17 -2.94
CA VAL A 334 3.90 15.76 -2.73
C VAL A 334 3.81 16.36 -1.35
#